data_71380930ddd4e2d6ed44ef458fa257e1
#
_entry.id   71380930ddd4e2d6ed44ef458fa257e1
#
_cell.length_a   1.000
_cell.length_b   1.000
_cell.length_c   1.000
_cell.angle_alpha   90.00
_cell.angle_beta   90.00
_cell.angle_gamma   90.00
#
_symmetry.space_group_name_H-M   'P 1'
#
loop_
_entity.id
_entity.type
_entity.pdbx_description
1 polymer ?
#
loop_
_entity_poly.entity_id
_entity_poly.type
_entity_poly.pdbx_seq_one_letter_code
_entity_poly.pdbx_strand_id
1 'polypeptide(L)'
;IFSILMDTDCILYLENGEVFSGFSFGFEGEVLGEIVFNTSMTGYQEILTDPSYHSQVVLMTYPQIGNYGINNEDNESGSCYAKGLIVRENCKYPSNFESKESLDSYLKKNKVVGISGIDTRKLARIIRGDGAQKCIITKENNLKKIKEKIKKFPVMKGNDLTFKATCKDIYNILGDKNEKKVFVYDFGCKHNILKILSEKFKLNLIVGPCDTPPEEVKKINPDGILLS
;
A
#
# COMPACT_ATOMS: atom_id res chain seq x y z
N ILE A 1 -40.78 1.39 -0.41
CA ILE A 1 -39.34 1.21 -0.11
C ILE A 1 -38.61 2.11 -1.08
N PHE A 2 -38.29 3.33 -0.65
CA PHE A 2 -37.50 4.28 -1.43
C PHE A 2 -36.04 3.79 -1.44
N SER A 3 -35.60 3.16 -2.53
CA SER A 3 -34.21 3.08 -2.90
C SER A 3 -33.77 4.52 -3.22
N ILE A 4 -33.08 5.16 -2.30
CA ILE A 4 -32.27 6.34 -2.62
C ILE A 4 -31.15 5.78 -3.50
N LEU A 5 -31.33 5.85 -4.81
CA LEU A 5 -30.27 5.73 -5.79
C LEU A 5 -29.33 6.92 -5.52
N MET A 6 -28.35 6.74 -4.64
CA MET A 6 -27.19 7.61 -4.64
C MET A 6 -26.57 7.43 -6.02
N ASP A 7 -26.37 8.53 -6.75
CA ASP A 7 -25.68 8.54 -8.03
C ASP A 7 -24.21 8.14 -7.82
N THR A 8 -23.98 6.83 -7.66
CA THR A 8 -22.63 6.28 -7.58
C THR A 8 -21.96 6.39 -8.94
N ASP A 9 -20.70 6.85 -8.95
CA ASP A 9 -19.96 7.13 -10.17
C ASP A 9 -18.83 6.12 -10.45
N CYS A 10 -18.69 5.12 -9.58
CA CYS A 10 -17.62 4.16 -9.65
C CYS A 10 -18.06 2.78 -9.14
N ILE A 11 -17.48 1.73 -9.68
CA ILE A 11 -17.72 0.36 -9.23
C ILE A 11 -16.42 -0.35 -8.89
N LEU A 12 -16.49 -1.20 -7.87
CA LEU A 12 -15.54 -2.26 -7.59
C LEU A 12 -16.12 -3.58 -8.10
N TYR A 13 -15.43 -4.25 -9.01
CA TYR A 13 -15.78 -5.57 -9.50
C TYR A 13 -14.72 -6.59 -9.07
N LEU A 14 -15.14 -7.72 -8.52
CA LEU A 14 -14.29 -8.82 -8.09
C LEU A 14 -14.27 -9.98 -9.10
N GLU A 15 -13.19 -10.75 -9.11
CA GLU A 15 -13.04 -11.92 -9.99
C GLU A 15 -14.16 -12.96 -9.82
N ASN A 16 -14.68 -13.13 -8.60
CA ASN A 16 -15.81 -14.01 -8.29
C ASN A 16 -17.16 -13.51 -8.83
N GLY A 17 -17.21 -12.29 -9.39
CA GLY A 17 -18.41 -11.69 -9.98
C GLY A 17 -19.19 -10.73 -9.07
N GLU A 18 -18.80 -10.58 -7.82
CA GLU A 18 -19.41 -9.60 -6.91
C GLU A 18 -19.12 -8.17 -7.39
N VAL A 19 -20.11 -7.29 -7.23
CA VAL A 19 -20.03 -5.88 -7.61
C VAL A 19 -20.44 -5.01 -6.44
N PHE A 20 -19.68 -3.96 -6.21
CA PHE A 20 -19.97 -2.93 -5.23
C PHE A 20 -19.97 -1.57 -5.92
N SER A 21 -21.03 -0.79 -5.74
CA SER A 21 -21.12 0.57 -6.26
C SER A 21 -20.72 1.58 -5.19
N GLY A 22 -20.02 2.63 -5.59
CA GLY A 22 -19.49 3.63 -4.68
C GLY A 22 -19.16 4.96 -5.36
N PHE A 23 -18.39 5.78 -4.68
CA PHE A 23 -17.95 7.09 -5.13
C PHE A 23 -16.45 7.10 -5.34
N SER A 24 -16.00 7.59 -6.49
CA SER A 24 -14.57 7.73 -6.78
C SER A 24 -13.95 8.84 -5.94
N PHE A 25 -12.71 8.63 -5.50
CA PHE A 25 -11.85 9.64 -4.89
C PHE A 25 -10.39 9.34 -5.21
N GLY A 26 -9.49 10.26 -4.89
CA GLY A 26 -8.08 10.11 -5.27
C GLY A 26 -7.86 10.34 -6.76
N PHE A 27 -7.00 9.54 -7.38
CA PHE A 27 -6.64 9.69 -8.79
C PHE A 27 -7.79 9.24 -9.71
N GLU A 28 -8.08 10.05 -10.74
CA GLU A 28 -9.06 9.68 -11.75
C GLU A 28 -8.50 8.63 -12.70
N GLY A 29 -9.21 7.51 -12.81
CA GLY A 29 -8.79 6.41 -13.68
C GLY A 29 -9.40 5.09 -13.27
N GLU A 30 -8.79 4.03 -13.75
CA GLU A 30 -9.10 2.67 -13.31
C GLU A 30 -7.86 1.98 -12.79
N VAL A 31 -8.05 1.03 -11.91
CA VAL A 31 -6.98 0.20 -11.37
C VAL A 31 -7.39 -1.25 -11.32
N LEU A 32 -6.49 -2.12 -11.78
CA LEU A 32 -6.56 -3.56 -11.56
C LEU A 32 -5.49 -3.95 -10.54
N GLY A 33 -5.83 -4.88 -9.67
CA GLY A 33 -4.92 -5.39 -8.66
C GLY A 33 -5.49 -6.61 -7.95
N GLU A 34 -4.70 -7.15 -7.04
CA GLU A 34 -5.16 -8.15 -6.09
C GLU A 34 -5.72 -7.40 -4.86
N ILE A 35 -6.96 -7.74 -4.48
CA ILE A 35 -7.59 -7.14 -3.32
C ILE A 35 -7.14 -7.84 -2.03
N VAL A 36 -6.74 -7.03 -1.06
CA VAL A 36 -6.43 -7.46 0.30
C VAL A 36 -7.13 -6.54 1.30
N PHE A 37 -7.25 -6.95 2.57
CA PHE A 37 -7.84 -6.08 3.59
C PHE A 37 -6.90 -5.87 4.77
N ASN A 38 -7.04 -4.72 5.40
CA ASN A 38 -6.36 -4.36 6.64
C ASN A 38 -7.40 -3.93 7.68
N THR A 39 -7.25 -4.39 8.91
CA THR A 39 -8.19 -4.15 10.01
C THR A 39 -7.74 -3.08 10.99
N SER A 40 -6.61 -2.43 10.75
CA SER A 40 -6.10 -1.35 11.58
C SER A 40 -7.07 -0.17 11.59
N MET A 41 -7.21 0.47 12.74
CA MET A 41 -8.04 1.66 12.90
C MET A 41 -7.34 2.94 12.41
N THR A 42 -6.02 2.91 12.38
CA THR A 42 -5.12 4.00 11.97
C THR A 42 -4.02 3.43 11.08
N GLY A 43 -3.12 4.29 10.57
CA GLY A 43 -1.96 3.83 9.82
C GLY A 43 -2.24 3.66 8.32
N TYR A 44 -3.21 4.35 7.76
CA TYR A 44 -3.49 4.24 6.32
C TYR A 44 -2.37 4.84 5.46
N GLN A 45 -1.62 5.83 5.95
CA GLN A 45 -0.47 6.39 5.25
C GLN A 45 0.67 5.38 5.22
N GLU A 46 0.97 4.75 6.33
CA GLU A 46 1.95 3.65 6.45
C GLU A 46 1.58 2.51 5.52
N ILE A 47 0.31 2.09 5.50
CA ILE A 47 -0.19 1.03 4.61
C ILE A 47 0.00 1.38 3.14
N LEU A 48 -0.32 2.61 2.74
CA LEU A 48 -0.17 3.07 1.35
C LEU A 48 1.29 3.08 0.90
N THR A 49 2.21 3.39 1.80
CA THR A 49 3.65 3.51 1.53
C THR A 49 4.46 2.25 1.86
N ASP A 50 3.82 1.22 2.44
CA ASP A 50 4.45 -0.05 2.74
C ASP A 50 4.70 -0.86 1.45
N PRO A 51 5.97 -1.20 1.14
CA PRO A 51 6.31 -2.02 -0.03
C PRO A 51 5.58 -3.37 -0.10
N SER A 52 5.15 -3.92 1.05
CA SER A 52 4.38 -5.16 1.12
C SER A 52 3.06 -5.11 0.36
N TYR A 53 2.48 -3.92 0.18
CA TYR A 53 1.25 -3.73 -0.59
C TYR A 53 1.49 -3.39 -2.07
N HIS A 54 2.70 -3.65 -2.57
CA HIS A 54 3.02 -3.36 -3.96
C HIS A 54 2.01 -4.01 -4.93
N SER A 55 1.43 -3.19 -5.79
CA SER A 55 0.43 -3.58 -6.82
C SER A 55 -0.90 -4.13 -6.27
N GLN A 56 -1.17 -3.99 -4.98
CA GLN A 56 -2.43 -4.41 -4.36
C GLN A 56 -3.44 -3.27 -4.28
N VAL A 57 -4.71 -3.64 -4.19
CA VAL A 57 -5.84 -2.76 -3.87
C VAL A 57 -6.24 -3.06 -2.43
N VAL A 58 -6.06 -2.08 -1.55
CA VAL A 58 -6.20 -2.29 -0.11
C VAL A 58 -7.57 -1.84 0.36
N LEU A 59 -8.30 -2.75 1.01
CA LEU A 59 -9.53 -2.46 1.73
C LEU A 59 -9.20 -2.10 3.17
N MET A 60 -9.55 -0.89 3.60
CA MET A 60 -9.54 -0.51 5.02
C MET A 60 -10.90 -0.84 5.63
N THR A 61 -10.90 -1.68 6.67
CA THR A 61 -12.17 -2.09 7.30
C THR A 61 -12.71 -1.07 8.30
N TYR A 62 -11.85 -0.18 8.81
CA TYR A 62 -12.25 0.90 9.71
C TYR A 62 -13.17 1.89 8.95
N PRO A 63 -14.27 2.36 9.57
CA PRO A 63 -15.29 3.12 8.87
C PRO A 63 -14.82 4.46 8.32
N GLN A 64 -14.02 5.22 9.08
CA GLN A 64 -13.57 6.56 8.72
C GLN A 64 -12.07 6.57 8.41
N ILE A 65 -11.73 6.80 7.15
CA ILE A 65 -10.35 6.88 6.68
C ILE A 65 -10.08 8.30 6.16
N GLY A 66 -8.86 8.81 6.39
CA GLY A 66 -8.49 10.18 6.05
C GLY A 66 -8.72 11.21 7.16
N ASN A 67 -9.23 10.78 8.31
CA ASN A 67 -9.66 11.66 9.40
C ASN A 67 -8.52 12.43 10.09
N TYR A 68 -7.29 11.94 10.06
CA TYR A 68 -6.11 12.65 10.58
C TYR A 68 -5.18 13.20 9.48
N GLY A 69 -5.55 13.05 8.20
CA GLY A 69 -4.79 13.58 7.08
C GLY A 69 -3.51 12.81 6.78
N ILE A 70 -2.59 13.47 6.11
CA ILE A 70 -1.26 12.99 5.74
C ILE A 70 -0.22 13.91 6.35
N ASN A 71 0.87 13.35 6.86
CA ASN A 71 2.02 14.08 7.40
C ASN A 71 3.33 13.61 6.72
N ASN A 72 4.47 14.15 7.13
CA ASN A 72 5.77 13.83 6.54
C ASN A 72 6.47 12.64 7.24
N GLU A 73 6.00 12.23 8.42
CA GLU A 73 6.71 11.30 9.30
C GLU A 73 6.25 9.84 9.14
N ASP A 74 4.97 9.64 8.77
CA ASP A 74 4.33 8.32 8.80
C ASP A 74 4.52 7.52 7.48
N ASN A 75 5.44 7.92 6.62
CA ASN A 75 5.76 7.14 5.43
C ASN A 75 6.70 5.98 5.76
N GLU A 76 6.32 4.75 5.40
CA GLU A 76 7.16 3.57 5.53
C GLU A 76 8.19 3.42 4.39
N SER A 77 8.08 4.25 3.36
CA SER A 77 9.04 4.31 2.25
C SER A 77 8.94 5.62 1.48
N GLY A 78 9.84 5.83 0.52
CA GLY A 78 9.86 7.00 -0.35
C GLY A 78 8.76 7.03 -1.43
N SER A 79 7.90 6.01 -1.52
CA SER A 79 6.90 5.88 -2.58
C SER A 79 5.59 5.27 -2.05
N CYS A 80 4.49 5.53 -2.77
CA CYS A 80 3.23 4.85 -2.53
C CYS A 80 3.19 3.56 -3.36
N TYR A 81 3.06 2.41 -2.70
CA TYR A 81 3.07 1.10 -3.34
C TYR A 81 1.69 0.53 -3.60
N ALA A 82 0.71 0.82 -2.74
CA ALA A 82 -0.67 0.44 -2.98
C ALA A 82 -1.20 1.11 -4.26
N LYS A 83 -1.91 0.37 -5.09
CA LYS A 83 -2.46 0.86 -6.36
C LYS A 83 -3.88 1.36 -6.25
N GLY A 84 -4.61 0.90 -5.26
CA GLY A 84 -5.98 1.34 -5.00
C GLY A 84 -6.31 1.29 -3.52
N LEU A 85 -7.29 2.11 -3.14
CA LEU A 85 -7.79 2.20 -1.77
C LEU A 85 -9.31 2.09 -1.75
N ILE A 86 -9.83 1.17 -0.93
CA ILE A 86 -11.25 0.95 -0.73
C ILE A 86 -11.59 1.31 0.70
N VAL A 87 -12.58 2.19 0.88
CA VAL A 87 -13.01 2.65 2.20
C VAL A 87 -14.54 2.71 2.29
N ARG A 88 -15.06 2.67 3.50
CA ARG A 88 -16.47 2.97 3.76
C ARG A 88 -16.72 4.47 3.62
N GLU A 89 -15.92 5.28 4.30
CA GLU A 89 -16.04 6.73 4.29
C GLU A 89 -14.66 7.38 4.13
N ASN A 90 -14.56 8.29 3.17
CA ASN A 90 -13.39 9.14 2.97
C ASN A 90 -13.62 10.48 3.66
N CYS A 91 -12.85 10.79 4.69
CA CYS A 91 -12.91 12.07 5.37
C CYS A 91 -12.28 13.17 4.51
N LYS A 92 -13.11 14.13 4.07
CA LYS A 92 -12.66 15.24 3.21
C LYS A 92 -11.86 16.29 3.95
N TYR A 93 -12.12 16.47 5.24
CA TYR A 93 -11.53 17.51 6.07
C TYR A 93 -10.84 16.86 7.27
N PRO A 94 -9.54 16.62 7.19
CA PRO A 94 -8.81 16.03 8.31
C PRO A 94 -8.81 16.97 9.52
N SER A 95 -8.91 16.39 10.71
CA SER A 95 -8.90 17.09 12.00
C SER A 95 -7.72 16.63 12.83
N ASN A 96 -6.51 17.04 12.44
CA ASN A 96 -5.27 16.78 13.16
C ASN A 96 -4.29 17.93 12.90
N PHE A 97 -3.61 18.41 13.95
CA PHE A 97 -2.64 19.51 13.85
C PHE A 97 -1.38 19.14 13.01
N GLU A 98 -1.04 17.87 12.92
CA GLU A 98 0.07 17.36 12.11
C GLU A 98 -0.28 17.22 10.62
N SER A 99 -1.56 17.29 10.27
CA SER A 99 -2.02 17.15 8.88
C SER A 99 -1.44 18.23 7.97
N LYS A 100 -0.78 17.83 6.92
CA LYS A 100 -0.25 18.71 5.86
C LYS A 100 -1.16 18.74 4.63
N GLU A 101 -1.86 17.63 4.37
CA GLU A 101 -2.81 17.51 3.27
C GLU A 101 -3.87 16.45 3.55
N SER A 102 -4.95 16.48 2.74
CA SER A 102 -5.99 15.46 2.80
C SER A 102 -5.54 14.16 2.13
N LEU A 103 -6.13 13.04 2.53
CA LEU A 103 -5.92 11.75 1.88
C LEU A 103 -6.23 11.80 0.38
N ASP A 104 -7.32 12.46 -0.02
CA ASP A 104 -7.70 12.60 -1.43
C ASP A 104 -6.61 13.30 -2.26
N SER A 105 -6.04 14.39 -1.75
CA SER A 105 -4.94 15.11 -2.40
C SER A 105 -3.70 14.23 -2.54
N TYR A 106 -3.34 13.51 -1.48
CA TYR A 106 -2.21 12.58 -1.47
C TYR A 106 -2.36 11.47 -2.50
N LEU A 107 -3.53 10.83 -2.56
CA LEU A 107 -3.81 9.78 -3.53
C LEU A 107 -3.73 10.29 -4.97
N LYS A 108 -4.23 11.52 -5.25
CA LYS A 108 -4.12 12.16 -6.57
C LYS A 108 -2.67 12.33 -7.00
N LYS A 109 -1.83 12.85 -6.11
CA LYS A 109 -0.39 13.05 -6.37
C LYS A 109 0.34 11.74 -6.67
N ASN A 110 -0.03 10.68 -5.93
CA ASN A 110 0.61 9.36 -6.04
C ASN A 110 -0.06 8.43 -7.07
N LYS A 111 -1.06 8.92 -7.81
CA LYS A 111 -1.80 8.17 -8.84
C LYS A 111 -2.47 6.91 -8.30
N VAL A 112 -3.01 6.99 -7.08
CA VAL A 112 -3.76 5.91 -6.42
C VAL A 112 -5.25 6.15 -6.61
N VAL A 113 -5.94 5.17 -7.18
CA VAL A 113 -7.40 5.20 -7.40
C VAL A 113 -8.12 4.80 -6.12
N GLY A 114 -9.12 5.58 -5.72
CA GLY A 114 -9.92 5.30 -4.52
C GLY A 114 -11.40 5.08 -4.84
N ILE A 115 -12.05 4.23 -4.03
CA ILE A 115 -13.52 4.08 -4.01
C ILE A 115 -14.02 4.11 -2.57
N SER A 116 -15.05 4.90 -2.32
CA SER A 116 -15.72 5.06 -1.02
C SER A 116 -17.20 4.69 -1.10
N GLY A 117 -17.88 4.60 0.05
CA GLY A 117 -19.29 4.21 0.11
C GLY A 117 -19.51 2.70 0.08
N ILE A 118 -18.46 1.91 0.18
CA ILE A 118 -18.50 0.45 0.07
C ILE A 118 -18.92 -0.19 1.39
N ASP A 119 -19.71 -1.26 1.33
CA ASP A 119 -19.91 -2.15 2.47
C ASP A 119 -18.62 -2.95 2.75
N THR A 120 -17.71 -2.31 3.47
CA THR A 120 -16.40 -2.86 3.80
C THR A 120 -16.48 -4.13 4.64
N ARG A 121 -17.54 -4.28 5.45
CA ARG A 121 -17.76 -5.49 6.26
C ARG A 121 -18.13 -6.68 5.38
N LYS A 122 -19.09 -6.52 4.44
CA LYS A 122 -19.44 -7.56 3.47
C LYS A 122 -18.22 -7.95 2.65
N LEU A 123 -17.50 -6.96 2.12
CA LEU A 123 -16.32 -7.17 1.28
C LEU A 123 -15.20 -7.90 2.04
N ALA A 124 -14.89 -7.49 3.27
CA ALA A 124 -13.87 -8.16 4.09
C ALA A 124 -14.23 -9.64 4.37
N ARG A 125 -15.53 -9.96 4.57
CA ARG A 125 -15.97 -11.35 4.76
C ARG A 125 -15.79 -12.19 3.50
N ILE A 126 -16.02 -11.63 2.32
CA ILE A 126 -15.77 -12.29 1.03
C ILE A 126 -14.28 -12.59 0.88
N ILE A 127 -13.42 -11.58 1.05
CA ILE A 127 -11.96 -11.77 0.92
C ILE A 127 -11.42 -12.77 1.96
N ARG A 128 -11.97 -12.76 3.18
CA ARG A 128 -11.58 -13.72 4.21
C ARG A 128 -11.99 -15.16 3.88
N GLY A 129 -13.14 -15.35 3.23
CA GLY A 129 -13.65 -16.67 2.84
C GLY A 129 -13.01 -17.22 1.59
N ASP A 130 -12.92 -16.39 0.55
CA ASP A 130 -12.48 -16.80 -0.79
C ASP A 130 -10.96 -16.61 -1.00
N GLY A 131 -10.29 -15.87 -0.12
CA GLY A 131 -8.90 -15.46 -0.27
C GLY A 131 -8.75 -14.17 -1.06
N ALA A 132 -7.49 -13.73 -1.21
CA ALA A 132 -7.13 -12.62 -2.09
C ALA A 132 -7.48 -12.97 -3.54
N GLN A 133 -8.08 -12.03 -4.26
CA GLN A 133 -8.55 -12.23 -5.63
C GLN A 133 -8.35 -10.97 -6.46
N LYS A 134 -8.41 -11.12 -7.78
CA LYS A 134 -8.31 -9.96 -8.68
C LYS A 134 -9.54 -9.08 -8.55
N CYS A 135 -9.31 -7.77 -8.63
CA CYS A 135 -10.37 -6.78 -8.66
C CYS A 135 -10.04 -5.64 -9.64
N ILE A 136 -11.06 -4.88 -9.97
CA ILE A 136 -10.95 -3.63 -10.71
C ILE A 136 -11.82 -2.56 -10.06
N ILE A 137 -11.26 -1.36 -9.90
CA ILE A 137 -12.03 -0.14 -9.58
C ILE A 137 -12.12 0.65 -10.89
N THR A 138 -13.33 0.97 -11.35
CA THR A 138 -13.53 1.62 -12.65
C THR A 138 -14.86 2.37 -12.73
N LYS A 139 -14.92 3.36 -13.63
CA LYS A 139 -16.17 4.02 -14.06
C LYS A 139 -16.78 3.35 -15.29
N GLU A 140 -16.17 2.33 -15.86
CA GLU A 140 -16.71 1.55 -16.99
C GLU A 140 -17.93 0.75 -16.53
N ASN A 141 -19.04 0.86 -17.27
CA ASN A 141 -20.30 0.18 -16.97
C ASN A 141 -20.50 -1.11 -17.80
N ASN A 142 -19.63 -1.38 -18.77
CA ASN A 142 -19.74 -2.57 -19.60
C ASN A 142 -19.10 -3.78 -18.92
N LEU A 143 -19.92 -4.61 -18.29
CA LEU A 143 -19.48 -5.80 -17.56
C LEU A 143 -18.69 -6.80 -18.42
N LYS A 144 -18.96 -6.88 -19.74
CA LYS A 144 -18.19 -7.78 -20.63
C LYS A 144 -16.74 -7.31 -20.72
N LYS A 145 -16.53 -6.00 -20.95
CA LYS A 145 -15.18 -5.41 -20.99
C LYS A 145 -14.45 -5.56 -19.67
N ILE A 146 -15.16 -5.35 -18.56
CA ILE A 146 -14.59 -5.49 -17.20
C ILE A 146 -14.10 -6.93 -16.98
N LYS A 147 -14.93 -7.93 -17.27
CA LYS A 147 -14.58 -9.36 -17.15
C LYS A 147 -13.35 -9.72 -18.00
N GLU A 148 -13.29 -9.21 -19.23
CA GLU A 148 -12.14 -9.43 -20.10
C GLU A 148 -10.85 -8.84 -19.54
N LYS A 149 -10.91 -7.63 -18.96
CA LYS A 149 -9.76 -6.96 -18.32
C LYS A 149 -9.25 -7.78 -17.13
N ILE A 150 -10.14 -8.20 -16.22
CA ILE A 150 -9.78 -9.03 -15.07
C ILE A 150 -9.18 -10.37 -15.52
N LYS A 151 -9.77 -11.02 -16.51
CA LYS A 151 -9.26 -12.30 -17.03
C LYS A 151 -7.84 -12.18 -17.60
N LYS A 152 -7.54 -11.05 -18.28
CA LYS A 152 -6.21 -10.78 -18.86
C LYS A 152 -5.20 -10.29 -17.83
N PHE A 153 -5.65 -9.81 -16.68
CA PHE A 153 -4.73 -9.31 -15.64
C PHE A 153 -3.91 -10.47 -15.05
N PRO A 154 -2.58 -10.32 -14.95
CA PRO A 154 -1.72 -11.39 -14.44
C PRO A 154 -2.04 -11.70 -12.97
N VAL A 155 -1.80 -12.94 -12.57
CA VAL A 155 -1.87 -13.32 -11.15
C VAL A 155 -0.63 -12.79 -10.45
N MET A 156 -0.76 -12.32 -9.21
CA MET A 156 0.39 -11.87 -8.41
C MET A 156 1.36 -13.02 -8.11
N LYS A 157 0.84 -14.24 -7.91
CA LYS A 157 1.64 -15.44 -7.62
C LYS A 157 2.65 -15.70 -8.73
N GLY A 158 3.92 -15.77 -8.34
CA GLY A 158 5.03 -16.00 -9.26
C GLY A 158 5.63 -14.74 -9.90
N ASN A 159 5.08 -13.56 -9.64
CA ASN A 159 5.70 -12.30 -10.02
C ASN A 159 6.70 -11.88 -8.95
N ASP A 160 7.96 -11.73 -9.34
CA ASP A 160 8.96 -11.13 -8.47
C ASP A 160 8.80 -9.60 -8.48
N LEU A 161 8.30 -9.08 -7.36
CA LEU A 161 8.13 -7.65 -7.14
C LEU A 161 9.29 -7.04 -6.36
N THR A 162 10.24 -7.85 -5.91
CA THR A 162 11.36 -7.43 -5.06
C THR A 162 12.21 -6.36 -5.73
N PHE A 163 12.55 -6.56 -7.01
CA PHE A 163 13.29 -5.56 -7.80
C PHE A 163 12.58 -4.22 -8.00
N LYS A 164 11.28 -4.16 -7.74
CA LYS A 164 10.50 -2.91 -7.79
C LYS A 164 10.41 -2.21 -6.43
N ALA A 165 10.68 -2.95 -5.37
CA ALA A 165 10.59 -2.47 -3.99
C ALA A 165 11.95 -2.11 -3.40
N THR A 166 13.03 -2.73 -3.89
CA THR A 166 14.41 -2.55 -3.40
C THR A 166 14.97 -1.17 -3.70
N CYS A 167 15.91 -0.70 -2.90
CA CYS A 167 16.71 0.49 -3.18
C CYS A 167 17.58 0.30 -4.44
N LYS A 168 18.02 1.41 -5.04
CA LYS A 168 18.86 1.37 -6.25
C LYS A 168 20.34 1.29 -5.95
N ASP A 169 20.76 1.96 -4.87
CA ASP A 169 22.16 2.12 -4.50
C ASP A 169 22.34 1.77 -3.02
N ILE A 170 23.55 1.38 -2.66
CA ILE A 170 23.92 1.17 -1.26
C ILE A 170 23.97 2.53 -0.55
N TYR A 171 23.34 2.62 0.62
CA TYR A 171 23.39 3.80 1.45
C TYR A 171 23.56 3.46 2.93
N ASN A 172 24.00 4.44 3.73
CA ASN A 172 24.29 4.26 5.14
C ASN A 172 23.32 5.05 6.02
N ILE A 173 22.93 4.43 7.13
CA ILE A 173 22.23 5.10 8.22
C ILE A 173 23.10 4.94 9.47
N LEU A 174 23.59 6.06 9.99
CA LEU A 174 24.51 6.06 11.13
C LEU A 174 23.69 6.00 12.42
N GLY A 175 24.03 5.04 13.28
CA GLY A 175 23.60 4.98 14.65
C GLY A 175 24.61 5.70 15.56
N ASP A 176 25.41 4.94 16.32
CA ASP A 176 26.52 5.46 17.14
C ASP A 176 27.87 5.06 16.52
N LYS A 177 28.89 5.92 16.69
CA LYS A 177 30.21 5.73 16.07
C LYS A 177 30.95 4.43 16.50
N ASN A 178 30.59 3.88 17.63
CA ASN A 178 31.24 2.68 18.20
C ASN A 178 30.38 1.43 18.15
N GLU A 179 29.23 1.48 17.47
CA GLU A 179 28.30 0.36 17.44
C GLU A 179 28.51 -0.56 16.24
N LYS A 180 27.92 -1.74 16.34
CA LYS A 180 28.02 -2.80 15.34
C LYS A 180 27.43 -2.35 14.00
N LYS A 181 28.04 -2.85 12.92
CA LYS A 181 27.59 -2.69 11.54
C LYS A 181 26.64 -3.81 11.14
N VAL A 182 25.49 -3.48 10.60
CA VAL A 182 24.54 -4.45 10.04
C VAL A 182 24.31 -4.13 8.58
N PHE A 183 24.53 -5.12 7.71
CA PHE A 183 24.13 -5.02 6.31
C PHE A 183 22.67 -5.45 6.19
N VAL A 184 21.85 -4.60 5.58
CA VAL A 184 20.43 -4.85 5.34
C VAL A 184 20.22 -5.08 3.84
N TYR A 185 19.86 -6.31 3.47
CA TYR A 185 19.33 -6.56 2.13
C TYR A 185 17.91 -6.00 2.06
N ASP A 186 17.71 -5.02 1.18
CA ASP A 186 16.42 -4.37 0.99
C ASP A 186 15.54 -5.16 0.01
N PHE A 187 14.63 -5.96 0.54
CA PHE A 187 13.56 -6.62 -0.20
C PHE A 187 12.23 -5.85 -0.16
N GLY A 188 12.29 -4.58 0.17
CA GLY A 188 11.15 -3.71 0.45
C GLY A 188 11.08 -3.36 1.94
N CYS A 189 12.21 -2.92 2.50
CA CYS A 189 12.35 -2.62 3.92
C CYS A 189 11.55 -1.37 4.31
N LYS A 190 10.79 -1.47 5.40
CA LYS A 190 10.09 -0.33 5.98
C LYS A 190 11.06 0.62 6.67
N HIS A 191 10.85 1.93 6.48
CA HIS A 191 11.66 2.95 7.15
C HIS A 191 11.66 2.78 8.67
N ASN A 192 10.53 2.39 9.26
CA ASN A 192 10.45 2.20 10.70
C ASN A 192 11.36 1.08 11.22
N ILE A 193 11.59 0.01 10.44
CA ILE A 193 12.57 -1.03 10.80
C ILE A 193 13.97 -0.42 10.90
N LEU A 194 14.37 0.34 9.88
CA LEU A 194 15.69 0.98 9.84
C LEU A 194 15.83 2.01 10.96
N LYS A 195 14.79 2.81 11.21
CA LYS A 195 14.76 3.79 12.30
C LYS A 195 14.92 3.14 13.67
N ILE A 196 14.18 2.09 13.95
CA ILE A 196 14.28 1.36 15.22
C ILE A 196 15.72 0.79 15.41
N LEU A 197 16.27 0.19 14.38
CA LEU A 197 17.62 -0.40 14.46
C LEU A 197 18.70 0.67 14.67
N SER A 198 18.61 1.80 13.99
CA SER A 198 19.61 2.87 14.11
C SER A 198 19.42 3.72 15.35
N GLU A 199 18.19 4.13 15.69
CA GLU A 199 17.94 5.06 16.79
C GLU A 199 17.83 4.37 18.15
N LYS A 200 17.09 3.25 18.24
CA LYS A 200 16.88 2.55 19.50
C LYS A 200 18.01 1.58 19.83
N PHE A 201 18.46 0.81 18.84
CA PHE A 201 19.53 -0.17 19.01
C PHE A 201 20.92 0.40 18.68
N LYS A 202 21.00 1.66 18.22
CA LYS A 202 22.25 2.39 17.91
C LYS A 202 23.17 1.70 16.89
N LEU A 203 22.59 0.84 16.04
CA LEU A 203 23.34 0.12 15.02
C LEU A 203 23.67 1.02 13.82
N ASN A 204 24.84 0.81 13.24
CA ASN A 204 25.19 1.39 11.95
C ASN A 204 24.67 0.49 10.84
N LEU A 205 23.77 1.00 10.02
CA LEU A 205 23.15 0.21 8.95
C LEU A 205 23.77 0.57 7.61
N ILE A 206 24.02 -0.46 6.82
CA ILE A 206 24.41 -0.36 5.42
C ILE A 206 23.32 -1.07 4.65
N VAL A 207 22.46 -0.30 4.00
CA VAL A 207 21.30 -0.82 3.27
C VAL A 207 21.69 -0.97 1.81
N GLY A 208 21.53 -2.15 1.27
CA GLY A 208 21.87 -2.44 -0.13
C GLY A 208 20.74 -3.14 -0.88
N PRO A 209 20.75 -3.06 -2.23
CA PRO A 209 19.80 -3.74 -3.08
C PRO A 209 19.68 -5.24 -2.80
N CYS A 210 18.50 -5.80 -3.10
CA CYS A 210 18.22 -7.22 -2.87
C CYS A 210 19.14 -8.17 -3.62
N ASP A 211 19.77 -7.71 -4.70
CA ASP A 211 20.69 -8.46 -5.56
C ASP A 211 22.19 -8.14 -5.30
N THR A 212 22.50 -7.41 -4.21
CA THR A 212 23.89 -7.12 -3.86
C THR A 212 24.69 -8.41 -3.73
N PRO A 213 25.81 -8.56 -4.49
CA PRO A 213 26.59 -9.80 -4.46
C PRO A 213 27.15 -10.08 -3.05
N PRO A 214 27.11 -11.35 -2.57
CA PRO A 214 27.67 -11.70 -1.26
C PRO A 214 29.15 -11.32 -1.09
N GLU A 215 29.92 -11.32 -2.17
CA GLU A 215 31.33 -10.93 -2.14
C GLU A 215 31.52 -9.42 -1.85
N GLU A 216 30.60 -8.59 -2.25
CA GLU A 216 30.58 -7.17 -1.91
C GLU A 216 30.24 -6.98 -0.44
N VAL A 217 29.24 -7.69 0.06
CA VAL A 217 28.87 -7.65 1.49
C VAL A 217 30.02 -8.15 2.37
N LYS A 218 30.75 -9.19 1.96
CA LYS A 218 31.94 -9.66 2.67
C LYS A 218 33.04 -8.60 2.75
N LYS A 219 33.25 -7.78 1.70
CA LYS A 219 34.24 -6.67 1.73
C LYS A 219 33.84 -5.58 2.73
N ILE A 220 32.54 -5.35 2.90
CA ILE A 220 32.01 -4.41 3.90
C ILE A 220 32.31 -4.91 5.33
N ASN A 221 32.43 -6.22 5.52
CA ASN A 221 32.69 -6.91 6.78
C ASN A 221 31.71 -6.48 7.90
N PRO A 222 30.39 -6.72 7.72
CA PRO A 222 29.40 -6.39 8.73
C PRO A 222 29.43 -7.38 9.89
N ASP A 223 29.02 -6.93 11.09
CA ASP A 223 28.85 -7.79 12.27
C ASP A 223 27.58 -8.66 12.17
N GLY A 224 26.63 -8.26 11.33
CA GLY A 224 25.37 -8.98 11.12
C GLY A 224 24.75 -8.65 9.77
N ILE A 225 23.82 -9.51 9.35
CA ILE A 225 23.05 -9.36 8.11
C ILE A 225 21.57 -9.45 8.45
N LEU A 226 20.78 -8.53 7.92
CA LEU A 226 19.32 -8.54 7.97
C LEU A 226 18.78 -8.73 6.56
N LEU A 227 17.82 -9.65 6.42
CA LEU A 227 16.99 -9.79 5.23
C LEU A 227 15.61 -9.21 5.56
N SER A 228 15.22 -8.11 4.93
CA SER A 228 13.98 -7.41 5.27
C SER A 228 12.82 -7.82 4.37
#